data_dd8bcf25e0252468086895c13b30a479
#
_entry.id   dd8bcf25e0252468086895c13b30a479
#
_cell.length_a   1.000
_cell.length_b   1.000
_cell.length_c   1.000
_cell.angle_alpha   90.00
_cell.angle_beta   90.00
_cell.angle_gamma   90.00
#
_symmetry.space_group_name_H-M   'P 1'
#
loop_
_entity.id
_entity.type
_entity.pdbx_description
1 polymer ?
#
loop_
_entity_poly.entity_id
_entity_poly.type
_entity_poly.pdbx_seq_one_letter_code
_entity_poly.pdbx_strand_id
1 'polypeptide(L)'
;PAYLAYGVTTVRNASGMPFLLDLAAAVTVGRLAGPDIVTTGPILNGSGPNAQLNHVIVETAADARAAVLRQHAQGYRHLKVYSNLAPDAYAAILAAAAELGMSVMGHTPEGPRLDGIPAQRPFVIPFASVLDDELASIEHVESIVWHGLGERLDETAMCQLAEDIATAGVPVTPTLVAHHNLLQVARSDGAYLQREGADTLNPFIAQMEQPVYQFWSAQPADYRVEQDAFYLRATNCLYQAGVTLLAGSDAGIFVNVPGLSLLDELELLQASGLPPAAVLRTVTVNPALVLGRADSHGRVAAGFEADLLLLPGDPLQDLSVLRQPVAVISDGRWYDRDARARLLQHAAAARSLQRSEQRVLQAMAEQGTSLEGVPMP
;
A
#
# COMPACT_ATOMS: atom_id res chain seq x y z
N PRO A 1 -0.96 -5.77 15.96
CA PRO A 1 -2.09 -5.46 16.88
C PRO A 1 -2.87 -4.21 16.46
N ALA A 2 -2.19 -3.11 16.03
CA ALA A 2 -2.85 -1.84 15.70
C ALA A 2 -3.91 -2.01 14.59
N TYR A 3 -3.61 -2.69 13.51
CA TYR A 3 -4.58 -2.99 12.45
C TYR A 3 -5.88 -3.60 13.00
N LEU A 4 -5.74 -4.67 13.77
CA LEU A 4 -6.89 -5.36 14.37
C LEU A 4 -7.68 -4.47 15.33
N ALA A 5 -6.99 -3.58 16.08
CA ALA A 5 -7.66 -2.64 16.98
C ALA A 5 -8.57 -1.65 16.23
N TYR A 6 -8.23 -1.31 14.99
CA TYR A 6 -9.04 -0.47 14.10
C TYR A 6 -9.98 -1.25 13.18
N GLY A 7 -10.09 -2.59 13.36
CA GLY A 7 -11.02 -3.42 12.61
C GLY A 7 -10.49 -3.98 11.29
N VAL A 8 -9.19 -3.88 11.05
CA VAL A 8 -8.55 -4.45 9.86
C VAL A 8 -8.13 -5.88 10.17
N THR A 9 -8.80 -6.86 9.59
CA THR A 9 -8.65 -8.30 9.85
C THR A 9 -7.71 -8.99 8.87
N THR A 10 -7.50 -8.41 7.67
CA THR A 10 -6.53 -8.88 6.68
C THR A 10 -5.75 -7.70 6.11
N VAL A 11 -4.45 -7.88 5.92
CA VAL A 11 -3.57 -6.91 5.26
C VAL A 11 -2.79 -7.56 4.12
N ARG A 12 -2.59 -6.82 3.03
CA ARG A 12 -1.63 -7.13 1.99
C ARG A 12 -0.42 -6.20 2.16
N ASN A 13 0.70 -6.76 2.60
CA ASN A 13 1.96 -6.05 2.73
C ASN A 13 2.71 -6.08 1.40
N ALA A 14 3.12 -4.92 0.92
CA ALA A 14 3.77 -4.73 -0.39
C ALA A 14 5.28 -4.44 -0.28
N SER A 15 5.88 -4.64 0.90
CA SER A 15 7.32 -4.50 1.14
C SER A 15 7.76 -5.54 2.17
N GLY A 16 7.80 -6.81 1.74
CA GLY A 16 8.03 -7.96 2.61
C GLY A 16 9.46 -8.05 3.11
N MET A 17 9.59 -8.59 4.31
CA MET A 17 10.85 -8.96 4.94
C MET A 17 10.70 -10.36 5.57
N PRO A 18 11.78 -11.14 5.77
CA PRO A 18 11.69 -12.53 6.25
C PRO A 18 10.85 -12.70 7.52
N PHE A 19 11.00 -11.80 8.49
CA PHE A 19 10.23 -11.86 9.74
C PHE A 19 8.70 -11.70 9.54
N LEU A 20 8.23 -11.19 8.40
CA LEU A 20 6.80 -11.08 8.12
C LEU A 20 6.17 -12.44 7.80
N LEU A 21 6.93 -13.37 7.21
CA LEU A 21 6.46 -14.75 7.02
C LEU A 21 6.28 -15.45 8.36
N ASP A 22 7.23 -15.28 9.29
CA ASP A 22 7.12 -15.81 10.65
C ASP A 22 5.96 -15.18 11.43
N LEU A 23 5.77 -13.85 11.24
CA LEU A 23 4.68 -13.11 11.87
C LEU A 23 3.32 -13.59 11.33
N ALA A 24 3.19 -13.77 10.02
CA ALA A 24 1.99 -14.31 9.39
C ALA A 24 1.67 -15.71 9.96
N ALA A 25 2.65 -16.60 9.98
CA ALA A 25 2.49 -17.95 10.55
C ALA A 25 2.08 -17.91 12.05
N ALA A 26 2.64 -16.97 12.83
CA ALA A 26 2.30 -16.82 14.24
C ALA A 26 0.88 -16.30 14.46
N VAL A 27 0.37 -15.42 13.58
CA VAL A 27 -1.01 -14.96 13.60
C VAL A 27 -1.96 -16.08 13.19
N THR A 28 -1.70 -16.77 12.08
CA THR A 28 -2.53 -17.87 11.57
C THR A 28 -2.74 -18.99 12.60
N VAL A 29 -1.71 -19.34 13.39
CA VAL A 29 -1.86 -20.35 14.46
C VAL A 29 -2.33 -19.75 15.79
N GLY A 30 -2.71 -18.46 15.81
CA GLY A 30 -3.27 -17.78 16.98
C GLY A 30 -2.29 -17.51 18.13
N ARG A 31 -0.98 -17.60 17.88
CA ARG A 31 0.04 -17.22 18.88
C ARG A 31 0.16 -15.71 19.09
N LEU A 32 -0.23 -14.95 18.08
CA LEU A 32 -0.25 -13.48 18.12
C LEU A 32 -1.62 -12.97 17.68
N ALA A 33 -2.11 -11.92 18.33
CA ALA A 33 -3.26 -11.18 17.89
C ALA A 33 -2.84 -10.17 16.81
N GLY A 34 -3.39 -10.30 15.62
CA GLY A 34 -3.08 -9.45 14.46
C GLY A 34 -3.98 -9.78 13.29
N PRO A 35 -3.92 -9.00 12.22
CA PRO A 35 -4.60 -9.32 10.97
C PRO A 35 -3.94 -10.52 10.29
N ASP A 36 -4.68 -11.21 9.45
CA ASP A 36 -4.11 -12.11 8.47
C ASP A 36 -3.14 -11.35 7.54
N ILE A 37 -1.97 -11.92 7.24
CA ILE A 37 -0.93 -11.20 6.51
C ILE A 37 -0.65 -11.92 5.19
N VAL A 38 -1.02 -11.28 4.08
CA VAL A 38 -0.52 -11.63 2.75
C VAL A 38 0.66 -10.70 2.45
N THR A 39 1.81 -11.24 2.08
CA THR A 39 3.00 -10.41 1.86
C THR A 39 3.69 -10.71 0.55
N THR A 40 4.17 -9.66 -0.12
CA THR A 40 5.18 -9.78 -1.17
C THR A 40 6.54 -10.08 -0.54
N GLY A 41 7.54 -10.41 -1.35
CA GLY A 41 8.94 -10.28 -0.96
C GLY A 41 9.40 -8.81 -0.94
N PRO A 42 10.72 -8.56 -0.80
CA PRO A 42 11.29 -7.23 -0.97
C PRO A 42 11.00 -6.69 -2.37
N ILE A 43 10.92 -5.37 -2.48
CA ILE A 43 10.53 -4.67 -3.71
C ILE A 43 11.60 -4.85 -4.78
N LEU A 44 11.21 -5.26 -5.98
CA LEU A 44 12.10 -5.34 -7.15
C LEU A 44 12.13 -4.01 -7.88
N ASN A 45 13.30 -3.40 -8.00
CA ASN A 45 13.48 -2.11 -8.66
C ASN A 45 14.81 -2.05 -9.42
N GLY A 46 14.94 -1.13 -10.35
CA GLY A 46 16.22 -0.72 -10.92
C GLY A 46 16.89 0.36 -10.06
N SER A 47 18.17 0.64 -10.29
CA SER A 47 18.86 1.79 -9.69
C SER A 47 18.23 3.11 -10.17
N GLY A 48 18.29 4.12 -9.31
CA GLY A 48 17.77 5.44 -9.65
C GLY A 48 17.20 6.21 -8.48
N PRO A 49 16.57 7.38 -8.73
CA PRO A 49 16.17 8.31 -7.68
C PRO A 49 15.07 7.79 -6.73
N ASN A 50 14.35 6.74 -7.14
CA ASN A 50 13.28 6.13 -6.34
C ASN A 50 13.73 4.84 -5.64
N ALA A 51 15.04 4.57 -5.53
CA ALA A 51 15.52 3.48 -4.70
C ALA A 51 15.31 3.81 -3.21
N GLN A 52 14.70 2.88 -2.49
CA GLN A 52 14.31 3.08 -1.10
C GLN A 52 14.76 1.91 -0.23
N LEU A 53 14.52 2.03 1.07
CA LEU A 53 14.70 0.94 2.00
C LEU A 53 13.95 -0.32 1.52
N ASN A 54 14.59 -1.49 1.67
CA ASN A 54 14.02 -2.79 1.29
C ASN A 54 13.80 -2.98 -0.23
N HIS A 55 14.52 -2.26 -1.09
CA HIS A 55 14.56 -2.55 -2.52
C HIS A 55 15.69 -3.53 -2.86
N VAL A 56 15.36 -4.55 -3.65
CA VAL A 56 16.34 -5.40 -4.35
C VAL A 56 16.57 -4.77 -5.72
N ILE A 57 17.77 -4.25 -5.93
CA ILE A 57 18.14 -3.65 -7.19
C ILE A 57 18.50 -4.74 -8.18
N VAL A 58 17.86 -4.73 -9.34
CA VAL A 58 18.05 -5.67 -10.46
C VAL A 58 18.29 -4.87 -11.72
N GLU A 59 19.50 -5.01 -12.27
CA GLU A 59 19.94 -4.21 -13.42
C GLU A 59 19.77 -4.96 -14.74
N THR A 60 19.76 -6.28 -14.70
CA THR A 60 19.68 -7.14 -15.88
C THR A 60 18.54 -8.16 -15.77
N ALA A 61 18.14 -8.73 -16.91
CA ALA A 61 17.19 -9.84 -16.93
C ALA A 61 17.66 -11.04 -16.10
N ALA A 62 18.97 -11.30 -16.02
CA ALA A 62 19.52 -12.37 -15.22
C ALA A 62 19.39 -12.09 -13.71
N ASP A 63 19.69 -10.86 -13.28
CA ASP A 63 19.53 -10.44 -11.88
C ASP A 63 18.06 -10.51 -11.45
N ALA A 64 17.17 -10.02 -12.31
CA ALA A 64 15.74 -10.01 -12.11
C ALA A 64 15.18 -11.43 -11.91
N ARG A 65 15.51 -12.35 -12.85
CA ARG A 65 15.12 -13.74 -12.73
C ARG A 65 15.66 -14.39 -11.45
N ALA A 66 16.94 -14.17 -11.13
CA ALA A 66 17.55 -14.71 -9.92
C ALA A 66 16.87 -14.18 -8.66
N ALA A 67 16.44 -12.90 -8.62
CA ALA A 67 15.71 -12.30 -7.51
C ALA A 67 14.33 -12.95 -7.33
N VAL A 68 13.57 -13.17 -8.40
CA VAL A 68 12.26 -13.86 -8.34
C VAL A 68 12.43 -15.29 -7.82
N LEU A 69 13.39 -16.04 -8.34
CA LEU A 69 13.68 -17.43 -7.87
C LEU A 69 14.02 -17.44 -6.37
N ARG A 70 14.82 -16.51 -5.89
CA ARG A 70 15.16 -16.39 -4.45
C ARG A 70 13.91 -16.10 -3.61
N GLN A 71 13.09 -15.12 -4.01
CA GLN A 71 11.87 -14.80 -3.27
C GLN A 71 10.91 -16.00 -3.23
N HIS A 72 10.73 -16.71 -4.34
CA HIS A 72 9.92 -17.92 -4.37
C HIS A 72 10.46 -19.01 -3.42
N ALA A 73 11.78 -19.25 -3.43
CA ALA A 73 12.44 -20.22 -2.55
C ALA A 73 12.33 -19.84 -1.06
N GLN A 74 12.28 -18.55 -0.73
CA GLN A 74 12.03 -18.02 0.61
C GLN A 74 10.58 -18.18 1.08
N GLY A 75 9.65 -18.55 0.19
CA GLY A 75 8.24 -18.79 0.54
C GLY A 75 7.28 -17.69 0.08
N TYR A 76 7.75 -16.61 -0.54
CA TYR A 76 6.87 -15.59 -1.09
C TYR A 76 6.11 -16.13 -2.32
N ARG A 77 4.89 -15.62 -2.50
CA ARG A 77 4.01 -15.98 -3.64
C ARG A 77 3.54 -14.75 -4.41
N HIS A 78 3.91 -13.57 -3.93
CA HIS A 78 3.56 -12.28 -4.51
C HIS A 78 4.82 -11.45 -4.65
N LEU A 79 4.94 -10.71 -5.76
CA LEU A 79 6.05 -9.81 -6.06
C LEU A 79 5.55 -8.37 -6.08
N LYS A 80 6.37 -7.43 -5.62
CA LYS A 80 6.17 -5.99 -5.81
C LYS A 80 7.23 -5.47 -6.77
N VAL A 81 6.80 -4.82 -7.85
CA VAL A 81 7.66 -4.10 -8.80
C VAL A 81 7.60 -2.59 -8.55
N TYR A 82 8.61 -1.88 -9.02
CA TYR A 82 8.74 -0.43 -8.84
C TYR A 82 9.21 0.27 -10.12
N SER A 83 9.28 1.62 -10.08
CA SER A 83 9.35 2.49 -11.25
C SER A 83 10.60 2.38 -12.12
N ASN A 84 11.80 2.15 -11.54
CA ASN A 84 13.06 2.27 -12.28
C ASN A 84 13.50 1.02 -13.06
N LEU A 85 12.66 -0.02 -13.12
CA LEU A 85 13.02 -1.29 -13.78
C LEU A 85 13.32 -1.08 -15.27
N ALA A 86 14.46 -1.60 -15.74
CA ALA A 86 14.74 -1.68 -17.16
C ALA A 86 13.77 -2.63 -17.87
N PRO A 87 13.44 -2.42 -19.17
CA PRO A 87 12.45 -3.23 -19.89
C PRO A 87 12.75 -4.72 -19.88
N ASP A 88 14.01 -5.11 -20.05
CA ASP A 88 14.45 -6.51 -20.06
C ASP A 88 14.40 -7.15 -18.67
N ALA A 89 14.73 -6.40 -17.61
CA ALA A 89 14.60 -6.84 -16.22
C ALA A 89 13.13 -7.01 -15.86
N TYR A 90 12.27 -6.07 -16.23
CA TYR A 90 10.82 -6.17 -16.00
C TYR A 90 10.21 -7.38 -16.72
N ALA A 91 10.51 -7.56 -18.00
CA ALA A 91 10.03 -8.72 -18.76
C ALA A 91 10.49 -10.05 -18.14
N ALA A 92 11.73 -10.11 -17.62
CA ALA A 92 12.25 -11.30 -16.93
C ALA A 92 11.54 -11.57 -15.60
N ILE A 93 11.13 -10.53 -14.86
CA ILE A 93 10.29 -10.68 -13.64
C ILE A 93 8.96 -11.31 -14.01
N LEU A 94 8.25 -10.77 -15.00
CA LEU A 94 6.94 -11.29 -15.43
C LEU A 94 7.02 -12.75 -15.89
N ALA A 95 8.03 -13.07 -16.74
CA ALA A 95 8.22 -14.43 -17.22
C ALA A 95 8.51 -15.43 -16.08
N ALA A 96 9.41 -15.07 -15.16
CA ALA A 96 9.73 -15.92 -14.02
C ALA A 96 8.55 -16.04 -13.03
N ALA A 97 7.79 -14.98 -12.83
CA ALA A 97 6.58 -15.00 -11.99
C ALA A 97 5.53 -15.97 -12.58
N ALA A 98 5.28 -15.90 -13.89
CA ALA A 98 4.35 -16.81 -14.58
C ALA A 98 4.79 -18.28 -14.47
N GLU A 99 6.09 -18.58 -14.70
CA GLU A 99 6.64 -19.93 -14.54
C GLU A 99 6.41 -20.52 -13.14
N LEU A 100 6.43 -19.66 -12.11
CA LEU A 100 6.33 -20.07 -10.70
C LEU A 100 4.93 -19.90 -10.10
N GLY A 101 3.96 -19.41 -10.88
CA GLY A 101 2.62 -19.10 -10.41
C GLY A 101 2.56 -17.99 -9.35
N MET A 102 3.48 -17.01 -9.43
CA MET A 102 3.50 -15.86 -8.55
C MET A 102 2.74 -14.70 -9.16
N SER A 103 2.01 -13.93 -8.36
CA SER A 103 1.38 -12.69 -8.81
C SER A 103 2.35 -11.52 -8.74
N VAL A 104 2.18 -10.54 -9.64
CA VAL A 104 2.96 -9.31 -9.67
C VAL A 104 2.03 -8.13 -9.44
N MET A 105 2.42 -7.19 -8.57
CA MET A 105 1.72 -5.96 -8.26
C MET A 105 2.71 -4.80 -8.10
N GLY A 106 2.25 -3.60 -8.09
CA GLY A 106 3.16 -2.50 -7.72
C GLY A 106 2.91 -1.17 -8.40
N HIS A 107 3.94 -0.34 -8.33
CA HIS A 107 4.02 0.83 -9.20
C HIS A 107 4.18 0.37 -10.64
N THR A 108 3.69 1.15 -11.58
CA THR A 108 3.93 0.85 -12.99
C THR A 108 5.40 1.13 -13.30
N PRO A 109 6.15 0.15 -13.87
CA PRO A 109 7.53 0.37 -14.26
C PRO A 109 7.63 1.39 -15.41
N GLU A 110 8.45 2.41 -15.20
CA GLU A 110 8.65 3.54 -16.13
C GLU A 110 9.90 3.34 -16.99
N GLY A 111 10.79 2.49 -16.54
CA GLY A 111 12.14 2.36 -17.04
C GLY A 111 13.18 3.17 -16.26
N PRO A 112 14.47 3.08 -16.62
CA PRO A 112 15.51 3.85 -15.96
C PRO A 112 15.24 5.35 -16.05
N ARG A 113 15.19 6.00 -14.89
CA ARG A 113 15.05 7.46 -14.77
C ARG A 113 16.41 8.11 -14.90
N LEU A 114 16.56 8.97 -15.88
CA LEU A 114 17.79 9.73 -16.04
C LEU A 114 17.75 10.99 -15.18
N ASP A 115 16.67 11.73 -15.18
CA ASP A 115 16.31 12.92 -14.40
C ASP A 115 15.17 13.67 -15.10
N GLY A 116 14.57 14.62 -14.44
CA GLY A 116 13.62 15.59 -15.01
C GLY A 116 12.18 15.11 -15.05
N ILE A 117 11.31 16.04 -15.41
CA ILE A 117 9.86 15.85 -15.44
C ILE A 117 9.47 15.12 -16.74
N PRO A 118 8.58 14.12 -16.68
CA PRO A 118 8.19 13.27 -17.82
C PRO A 118 7.64 14.01 -19.03
N ALA A 119 7.04 15.20 -18.84
CA ALA A 119 6.51 16.00 -19.95
C ALA A 119 7.54 16.36 -21.02
N GLN A 120 8.83 16.33 -20.70
CA GLN A 120 9.92 16.65 -21.62
C GLN A 120 10.63 15.41 -22.16
N ARG A 121 10.44 14.24 -21.53
CA ARG A 121 11.06 12.97 -21.91
C ARG A 121 10.06 11.84 -21.73
N PRO A 122 9.70 11.10 -22.78
CA PRO A 122 8.83 9.95 -22.64
C PRO A 122 9.49 8.89 -21.75
N PHE A 123 8.67 8.20 -20.98
CA PHE A 123 9.14 7.02 -20.23
C PHE A 123 9.63 5.94 -21.18
N VAL A 124 10.63 5.16 -20.77
CA VAL A 124 11.20 4.07 -21.58
C VAL A 124 10.17 2.95 -21.77
N ILE A 125 9.40 2.66 -20.71
CA ILE A 125 8.27 1.75 -20.76
C ILE A 125 6.99 2.62 -20.78
N PRO A 126 6.20 2.61 -21.86
CA PRO A 126 4.95 3.35 -21.92
C PRO A 126 3.92 2.79 -20.93
N PHE A 127 3.13 3.64 -20.26
CA PHE A 127 2.08 3.20 -19.34
C PHE A 127 1.12 2.20 -19.98
N ALA A 128 0.68 2.45 -21.21
CA ALA A 128 -0.26 1.57 -21.92
C ALA A 128 0.27 0.13 -22.08
N SER A 129 1.60 -0.07 -22.23
CA SER A 129 2.15 -1.42 -22.36
C SER A 129 2.10 -2.22 -21.06
N VAL A 130 2.07 -1.54 -19.89
CA VAL A 130 1.97 -2.18 -18.59
C VAL A 130 0.55 -2.75 -18.34
N LEU A 131 -0.44 -2.23 -19.04
CA LEU A 131 -1.83 -2.71 -18.91
C LEU A 131 -2.04 -4.11 -19.48
N ASP A 132 -1.16 -4.56 -20.38
CA ASP A 132 -1.20 -5.89 -20.99
C ASP A 132 -0.53 -6.98 -20.10
N ASP A 133 0.10 -6.59 -18.98
CA ASP A 133 0.97 -7.47 -18.19
C ASP A 133 0.23 -8.25 -17.06
N GLU A 134 -1.10 -8.19 -17.04
CA GLU A 134 -1.94 -8.92 -16.06
C GLU A 134 -1.53 -8.68 -14.60
N LEU A 135 -1.18 -7.45 -14.25
CA LEU A 135 -0.83 -7.10 -12.87
C LEU A 135 -2.01 -7.39 -11.93
N ALA A 136 -1.73 -7.98 -10.77
CA ALA A 136 -2.73 -8.24 -9.74
C ALA A 136 -3.33 -6.95 -9.18
N SER A 137 -2.57 -5.85 -9.19
CA SER A 137 -3.06 -4.48 -8.98
C SER A 137 -1.97 -3.46 -9.32
N ILE A 138 -2.40 -2.25 -9.70
CA ILE A 138 -1.56 -1.06 -9.74
C ILE A 138 -1.76 -0.31 -8.43
N GLU A 139 -0.64 0.04 -7.79
CA GLU A 139 -0.63 0.78 -6.53
C GLU A 139 -0.40 2.27 -6.79
N HIS A 140 -1.14 3.10 -6.05
CA HIS A 140 -1.07 4.55 -5.97
C HIS A 140 -1.58 5.29 -7.23
N VAL A 141 -2.67 6.05 -7.05
CA VAL A 141 -3.17 6.96 -8.09
C VAL A 141 -2.12 7.98 -8.50
N GLU A 142 -1.23 8.36 -7.59
CA GLU A 142 -0.06 9.19 -7.84
C GLU A 142 0.82 8.60 -8.95
N SER A 143 1.15 7.30 -8.89
CA SER A 143 1.93 6.61 -9.91
C SER A 143 1.23 6.59 -11.27
N ILE A 144 -0.10 6.46 -11.28
CA ILE A 144 -0.90 6.50 -12.52
C ILE A 144 -0.83 7.90 -13.15
N VAL A 145 -1.03 8.95 -12.35
CA VAL A 145 -0.96 10.35 -12.82
C VAL A 145 0.45 10.70 -13.30
N TRP A 146 1.45 10.26 -12.56
CA TRP A 146 2.85 10.45 -12.94
C TRP A 146 3.19 9.75 -14.25
N HIS A 147 3.01 8.44 -14.31
CA HIS A 147 3.44 7.63 -15.46
C HIS A 147 2.49 7.78 -16.66
N GLY A 148 1.19 7.76 -16.42
CA GLY A 148 0.18 7.82 -17.50
C GLY A 148 -0.02 9.22 -18.08
N LEU A 149 0.07 10.27 -17.25
CA LEU A 149 -0.19 11.64 -17.67
C LEU A 149 1.06 12.53 -17.71
N GLY A 150 2.22 12.04 -17.28
CA GLY A 150 3.44 12.87 -17.14
C GLY A 150 3.24 14.01 -16.14
N GLU A 151 2.57 13.72 -15.01
CA GLU A 151 2.24 14.66 -13.94
C GLU A 151 1.29 15.82 -14.36
N ARG A 152 0.68 15.74 -15.55
CA ARG A 152 -0.31 16.74 -15.97
C ARG A 152 -1.64 16.50 -15.22
N LEU A 153 -2.20 17.57 -14.68
CA LEU A 153 -3.48 17.52 -13.99
C LEU A 153 -4.64 17.72 -14.99
N ASP A 154 -4.70 16.82 -15.98
CA ASP A 154 -5.70 16.83 -17.08
C ASP A 154 -6.77 15.77 -16.79
N GLU A 155 -7.93 16.21 -16.33
CA GLU A 155 -9.03 15.33 -15.93
C GLU A 155 -9.62 14.56 -17.13
N THR A 156 -9.70 15.18 -18.31
CA THR A 156 -10.20 14.51 -19.51
C THR A 156 -9.29 13.36 -19.91
N ALA A 157 -7.97 13.60 -19.93
CA ALA A 157 -6.99 12.56 -20.22
C ALA A 157 -6.97 11.47 -19.13
N MET A 158 -7.19 11.84 -17.86
CA MET A 158 -7.28 10.88 -16.77
C MET A 158 -8.51 9.97 -16.88
N CYS A 159 -9.69 10.51 -17.23
CA CYS A 159 -10.89 9.70 -17.41
C CYS A 159 -10.74 8.76 -18.62
N GLN A 160 -10.08 9.18 -19.71
CA GLN A 160 -9.78 8.28 -20.82
C GLN A 160 -8.83 7.16 -20.39
N LEU A 161 -7.76 7.50 -19.63
CA LEU A 161 -6.83 6.51 -19.09
C LEU A 161 -7.52 5.52 -18.14
N ALA A 162 -8.52 5.97 -17.38
CA ALA A 162 -9.33 5.12 -16.52
C ALA A 162 -10.15 4.10 -17.31
N GLU A 163 -10.68 4.47 -18.50
CA GLU A 163 -11.36 3.56 -19.41
C GLU A 163 -10.39 2.48 -19.95
N ASP A 164 -9.15 2.87 -20.25
CA ASP A 164 -8.11 1.92 -20.71
C ASP A 164 -7.76 0.93 -19.59
N ILE A 165 -7.58 1.40 -18.34
CA ILE A 165 -7.33 0.55 -17.17
C ILE A 165 -8.53 -0.40 -16.92
N ALA A 166 -9.75 0.11 -17.03
CA ALA A 166 -10.96 -0.71 -16.86
C ALA A 166 -11.06 -1.80 -17.95
N THR A 167 -10.71 -1.47 -19.18
CA THR A 167 -10.69 -2.42 -20.31
C THR A 167 -9.65 -3.52 -20.10
N ALA A 168 -8.48 -3.17 -19.56
CA ALA A 168 -7.45 -4.13 -19.18
C ALA A 168 -7.84 -4.99 -17.96
N GLY A 169 -8.85 -4.56 -17.19
CA GLY A 169 -9.33 -5.29 -16.01
C GLY A 169 -8.37 -5.25 -14.81
N VAL A 170 -7.40 -4.37 -14.80
CA VAL A 170 -6.41 -4.28 -13.73
C VAL A 170 -6.98 -3.54 -12.52
N PRO A 171 -6.98 -4.15 -11.31
CA PRO A 171 -7.40 -3.47 -10.09
C PRO A 171 -6.44 -2.33 -9.71
N VAL A 172 -6.96 -1.31 -9.03
CA VAL A 172 -6.17 -0.16 -8.56
C VAL A 172 -6.37 0.07 -7.06
N THR A 173 -5.27 0.31 -6.35
CA THR A 173 -5.27 0.77 -4.95
C THR A 173 -4.86 2.24 -4.92
N PRO A 174 -5.76 3.22 -4.79
CA PRO A 174 -5.44 4.64 -4.92
C PRO A 174 -4.46 5.17 -3.87
N THR A 175 -4.58 4.73 -2.62
CA THR A 175 -3.77 5.23 -1.47
C THR A 175 -3.73 6.77 -1.38
N LEU A 176 -4.87 7.40 -1.52
CA LEU A 176 -5.04 8.86 -1.44
C LEU A 176 -4.43 9.45 -0.16
N VAL A 177 -4.57 8.70 0.94
CA VAL A 177 -4.11 9.12 2.26
C VAL A 177 -2.60 9.37 2.32
N ALA A 178 -1.79 8.76 1.46
CA ALA A 178 -0.34 8.94 1.46
C ALA A 178 0.05 10.39 1.14
N HIS A 179 -0.42 10.93 0.01
CA HIS A 179 -0.20 12.32 -0.36
C HIS A 179 -0.96 13.28 0.58
N HIS A 180 -2.22 12.95 0.92
CA HIS A 180 -3.06 13.77 1.78
C HIS A 180 -2.42 14.01 3.15
N ASN A 181 -1.87 12.99 3.80
CA ASN A 181 -1.21 13.15 5.09
C ASN A 181 0.05 14.03 5.02
N LEU A 182 0.83 13.95 3.95
CA LEU A 182 1.95 14.85 3.73
C LEU A 182 1.48 16.30 3.55
N LEU A 183 0.37 16.53 2.83
CA LEU A 183 -0.24 17.85 2.74
C LEU A 183 -0.70 18.36 4.13
N GLN A 184 -1.26 17.49 5.00
CA GLN A 184 -1.61 17.88 6.37
C GLN A 184 -0.36 18.24 7.20
N VAL A 185 0.78 17.61 6.96
CA VAL A 185 2.07 18.00 7.59
C VAL A 185 2.42 19.43 7.17
N ALA A 186 2.35 19.77 5.88
CA ALA A 186 2.59 21.13 5.40
C ALA A 186 1.59 22.15 6.00
N ARG A 187 0.30 21.83 5.97
CA ARG A 187 -0.78 22.71 6.47
C ARG A 187 -0.69 23.02 7.97
N SER A 188 -0.05 22.16 8.73
CA SER A 188 0.06 22.28 10.18
C SER A 188 1.46 22.66 10.68
N ASP A 189 2.36 23.11 9.79
CA ASP A 189 3.76 23.39 10.12
C ASP A 189 4.42 22.21 10.88
N GLY A 190 4.08 20.96 10.48
CA GLY A 190 4.59 19.74 11.09
C GLY A 190 3.83 19.25 12.32
N ALA A 191 2.83 19.96 12.85
CA ALA A 191 2.08 19.51 14.04
C ALA A 191 1.34 18.18 13.81
N TYR A 192 0.93 17.91 12.55
CA TYR A 192 0.27 16.66 12.17
C TYR A 192 1.13 15.41 12.39
N LEU A 193 2.45 15.54 12.50
CA LEU A 193 3.34 14.43 12.84
C LEU A 193 3.04 13.80 14.21
N GLN A 194 2.32 14.52 15.07
CA GLN A 194 1.88 14.04 16.39
C GLN A 194 0.41 13.62 16.41
N ARG A 195 -0.16 13.29 15.25
CA ARG A 195 -1.56 12.84 15.16
C ARG A 195 -1.86 11.60 15.99
N GLU A 196 -3.14 11.32 16.23
CA GLU A 196 -3.59 10.11 16.89
C GLU A 196 -2.93 8.87 16.28
N GLY A 197 -2.43 7.97 17.13
CA GLY A 197 -1.82 6.71 16.73
C GLY A 197 -0.39 6.81 16.20
N ALA A 198 0.19 8.01 16.04
CA ALA A 198 1.58 8.17 15.60
C ALA A 198 2.58 7.47 16.54
N ASP A 199 2.19 7.27 17.80
CA ASP A 199 2.93 6.49 18.79
C ASP A 199 2.96 4.98 18.50
N THR A 200 2.23 4.48 17.51
CA THR A 200 2.29 3.07 17.04
C THR A 200 3.21 2.87 15.84
N LEU A 201 3.70 3.94 15.21
CA LEU A 201 4.63 3.87 14.07
C LEU A 201 5.97 3.25 14.49
N ASN A 202 6.59 2.51 13.56
CA ASN A 202 7.93 1.96 13.77
C ASN A 202 8.94 3.11 13.95
N PRO A 203 9.65 3.21 15.11
CA PRO A 203 10.51 4.35 15.37
C PRO A 203 11.73 4.42 14.46
N PHE A 204 12.24 3.31 13.93
CA PHE A 204 13.34 3.30 12.98
C PHE A 204 12.89 3.83 11.62
N ILE A 205 11.73 3.37 11.11
CA ILE A 205 11.17 3.88 9.86
C ILE A 205 10.82 5.38 10.00
N ALA A 206 10.21 5.78 11.12
CA ALA A 206 9.91 7.19 11.37
C ALA A 206 11.19 8.07 11.40
N GLN A 207 12.33 7.53 11.84
CA GLN A 207 13.62 8.20 11.76
C GLN A 207 14.11 8.31 10.30
N MET A 208 13.98 7.27 9.52
CA MET A 208 14.35 7.28 8.09
C MET A 208 13.50 8.27 7.28
N GLU A 209 12.26 8.49 7.68
CA GLU A 209 11.33 9.44 7.05
C GLU A 209 11.56 10.92 7.45
N GLN A 210 12.47 11.21 8.38
CA GLN A 210 12.72 12.59 8.85
C GLN A 210 13.02 13.60 7.73
N PRO A 211 13.81 13.28 6.68
CA PRO A 211 14.04 14.22 5.58
C PRO A 211 12.73 14.60 4.85
N VAL A 212 11.83 13.63 4.64
CA VAL A 212 10.52 13.86 4.02
C VAL A 212 9.66 14.75 4.91
N TYR A 213 9.62 14.47 6.22
CA TYR A 213 8.86 15.26 7.19
C TYR A 213 9.37 16.70 7.29
N GLN A 214 10.68 16.89 7.32
CA GLN A 214 11.30 18.23 7.33
C GLN A 214 10.98 19.00 6.05
N PHE A 215 11.09 18.33 4.89
CA PHE A 215 10.74 18.94 3.61
C PHE A 215 9.29 19.43 3.60
N TRP A 216 8.33 18.57 3.97
CA TRP A 216 6.91 18.93 3.95
C TRP A 216 6.52 19.95 5.03
N SER A 217 7.10 19.86 6.22
CA SER A 217 6.88 20.86 7.29
C SER A 217 7.36 22.27 6.91
N ALA A 218 8.32 22.37 6.00
CA ALA A 218 8.84 23.64 5.52
C ALA A 218 8.05 24.23 4.33
N GLN A 219 7.08 23.49 3.79
CA GLN A 219 6.29 23.95 2.64
C GLN A 219 5.13 24.86 3.08
N PRO A 220 4.69 25.80 2.23
CA PRO A 220 3.48 26.58 2.49
C PRO A 220 2.24 25.68 2.56
N ALA A 221 1.22 26.10 3.30
CA ALA A 221 -0.01 25.33 3.55
C ALA A 221 -0.80 24.95 2.30
N ASP A 222 -0.57 25.64 1.19
CA ASP A 222 -1.18 25.39 -0.11
C ASP A 222 -0.29 24.59 -1.08
N TYR A 223 0.87 24.11 -0.60
CA TYR A 223 1.79 23.32 -1.42
C TYR A 223 1.12 22.06 -1.94
N ARG A 224 1.05 21.91 -3.26
CA ARG A 224 0.44 20.77 -3.97
C ARG A 224 -1.04 20.48 -3.62
N VAL A 225 -1.79 21.45 -3.14
CA VAL A 225 -3.25 21.32 -2.85
C VAL A 225 -4.03 20.90 -4.10
N GLU A 226 -3.72 21.50 -5.26
CA GLU A 226 -4.40 21.16 -6.52
C GLU A 226 -4.08 19.72 -6.97
N GLN A 227 -2.88 19.23 -6.70
CA GLN A 227 -2.50 17.86 -6.97
C GLN A 227 -3.25 16.87 -6.07
N ASP A 228 -3.40 17.17 -4.78
CA ASP A 228 -4.21 16.39 -3.83
C ASP A 228 -5.68 16.32 -4.30
N ALA A 229 -6.26 17.46 -4.65
CA ALA A 229 -7.61 17.53 -5.20
C ALA A 229 -7.74 16.78 -6.54
N PHE A 230 -6.70 16.80 -7.37
CA PHE A 230 -6.69 16.05 -8.62
C PHE A 230 -6.69 14.53 -8.40
N TYR A 231 -5.98 14.04 -7.41
CA TYR A 231 -5.98 12.60 -7.08
C TYR A 231 -7.37 12.10 -6.67
N LEU A 232 -8.17 12.93 -5.98
CA LEU A 232 -9.57 12.61 -5.72
C LEU A 232 -10.38 12.50 -7.02
N ARG A 233 -10.24 13.47 -7.95
CA ARG A 233 -10.91 13.44 -9.26
C ARG A 233 -10.45 12.26 -10.11
N ALA A 234 -9.16 11.97 -10.12
CA ALA A 234 -8.58 10.81 -10.81
C ALA A 234 -9.18 9.49 -10.28
N THR A 235 -9.32 9.36 -8.95
CA THR A 235 -9.98 8.20 -8.34
C THR A 235 -11.46 8.11 -8.73
N ASN A 236 -12.14 9.25 -8.85
CA ASN A 236 -13.52 9.27 -9.38
C ASN A 236 -13.57 8.77 -10.82
N CYS A 237 -12.67 9.22 -11.70
CA CYS A 237 -12.60 8.70 -13.09
C CYS A 237 -12.43 7.17 -13.09
N LEU A 238 -11.53 6.62 -12.28
CA LEU A 238 -11.35 5.17 -12.15
C LEU A 238 -12.63 4.47 -11.72
N TYR A 239 -13.33 5.02 -10.71
CA TYR A 239 -14.60 4.47 -10.24
C TYR A 239 -15.69 4.51 -11.32
N GLN A 240 -15.85 5.66 -12.02
CA GLN A 240 -16.87 5.83 -13.06
C GLN A 240 -16.61 4.93 -14.28
N ALA A 241 -15.35 4.66 -14.61
CA ALA A 241 -14.96 3.71 -15.64
C ALA A 241 -15.21 2.24 -15.27
N GLY A 242 -15.50 1.95 -13.99
CA GLY A 242 -15.74 0.59 -13.51
C GLY A 242 -14.49 -0.18 -13.11
N VAL A 243 -13.36 0.51 -12.88
CA VAL A 243 -12.13 -0.11 -12.34
C VAL A 243 -12.40 -0.73 -10.97
N THR A 244 -11.90 -1.94 -10.75
CA THR A 244 -11.95 -2.56 -9.42
C THR A 244 -11.02 -1.83 -8.47
N LEU A 245 -11.59 -1.03 -7.56
CA LEU A 245 -10.82 -0.29 -6.56
C LEU A 245 -10.61 -1.10 -5.29
N LEU A 246 -9.40 -0.99 -4.72
CA LEU A 246 -9.01 -1.53 -3.42
C LEU A 246 -8.66 -0.38 -2.51
N ALA A 247 -9.04 -0.43 -1.23
CA ALA A 247 -8.52 0.55 -0.28
C ALA A 247 -7.16 0.10 0.27
N GLY A 248 -6.23 1.04 0.36
CA GLY A 248 -4.91 0.86 0.92
C GLY A 248 -4.43 2.13 1.58
N SER A 249 -3.58 2.03 2.59
CA SER A 249 -3.11 3.19 3.33
C SER A 249 -1.61 3.41 3.27
N ASP A 250 -0.88 2.50 2.64
CA ASP A 250 0.59 2.51 2.62
C ASP A 250 1.18 2.76 4.03
N ALA A 251 0.60 2.06 5.02
CA ALA A 251 0.87 2.32 6.42
C ALA A 251 2.30 1.96 6.83
N GLY A 252 2.89 2.84 7.63
CA GLY A 252 4.25 2.72 8.14
C GLY A 252 5.15 3.86 7.69
N ILE A 253 4.85 4.52 6.57
CA ILE A 253 5.52 5.70 6.05
C ILE A 253 4.57 6.91 6.05
N PHE A 254 5.05 8.12 5.79
CA PHE A 254 4.27 9.37 5.60
C PHE A 254 3.23 9.67 6.70
N VAL A 255 3.52 9.26 7.94
CA VAL A 255 2.57 9.37 9.08
C VAL A 255 1.30 8.53 8.88
N ASN A 256 1.33 7.55 7.99
CA ASN A 256 0.22 6.63 7.76
C ASN A 256 0.19 5.59 8.88
N VAL A 257 -0.70 5.79 9.83
CA VAL A 257 -0.84 4.96 11.03
C VAL A 257 -1.50 3.62 10.68
N PRO A 258 -0.89 2.48 11.08
CA PRO A 258 -1.46 1.16 10.83
C PRO A 258 -2.90 1.01 11.33
N GLY A 259 -3.82 0.73 10.42
CA GLY A 259 -5.26 0.61 10.68
C GLY A 259 -6.00 1.93 10.64
N LEU A 260 -5.55 2.96 11.38
CA LEU A 260 -6.24 4.26 11.42
C LEU A 260 -6.24 4.95 10.04
N SER A 261 -5.10 4.95 9.34
CA SER A 261 -5.02 5.59 8.02
C SER A 261 -5.82 4.87 6.94
N LEU A 262 -6.22 3.62 7.15
CA LEU A 262 -7.20 2.99 6.27
C LEU A 262 -8.59 3.63 6.42
N LEU A 263 -8.98 3.99 7.65
CA LEU A 263 -10.25 4.69 7.87
C LEU A 263 -10.23 6.08 7.24
N ASP A 264 -9.08 6.77 7.29
CA ASP A 264 -8.89 8.05 6.58
C ASP A 264 -9.01 7.86 5.05
N GLU A 265 -8.42 6.80 4.50
CA GLU A 265 -8.55 6.45 3.08
C GLU A 265 -10.01 6.24 2.66
N LEU A 266 -10.82 5.56 3.49
CA LEU A 266 -12.24 5.35 3.19
C LEU A 266 -13.02 6.67 3.12
N GLU A 267 -12.69 7.64 3.97
CA GLU A 267 -13.28 8.98 3.92
C GLU A 267 -12.83 9.73 2.66
N LEU A 268 -11.57 9.61 2.25
CA LEU A 268 -11.07 10.19 1.00
C LEU A 268 -11.69 9.53 -0.24
N LEU A 269 -11.90 8.22 -0.23
CA LEU A 269 -12.63 7.52 -1.28
C LEU A 269 -14.08 8.01 -1.39
N GLN A 270 -14.75 8.25 -0.26
CA GLN A 270 -16.07 8.88 -0.26
C GLN A 270 -16.00 10.33 -0.78
N ALA A 271 -15.02 11.11 -0.35
CA ALA A 271 -14.80 12.48 -0.82
C ALA A 271 -14.48 12.55 -2.33
N SER A 272 -13.91 11.49 -2.90
CA SER A 272 -13.70 11.38 -4.35
C SER A 272 -14.99 11.09 -5.14
N GLY A 273 -16.12 10.87 -4.45
CA GLY A 273 -17.43 10.65 -5.07
C GLY A 273 -17.91 9.21 -5.07
N LEU A 274 -17.22 8.27 -4.44
CA LEU A 274 -17.71 6.91 -4.27
C LEU A 274 -18.87 6.89 -3.25
N PRO A 275 -20.01 6.26 -3.56
CA PRO A 275 -21.06 6.07 -2.56
C PRO A 275 -20.60 5.09 -1.47
N PRO A 276 -21.15 5.17 -0.23
CA PRO A 276 -20.72 4.33 0.89
C PRO A 276 -20.66 2.83 0.58
N ALA A 277 -21.61 2.31 -0.18
CA ALA A 277 -21.60 0.91 -0.59
C ALA A 277 -20.41 0.54 -1.47
N ALA A 278 -19.98 1.43 -2.37
CA ALA A 278 -18.79 1.23 -3.19
C ALA A 278 -17.52 1.31 -2.33
N VAL A 279 -17.44 2.29 -1.41
CA VAL A 279 -16.33 2.39 -0.46
C VAL A 279 -16.19 1.11 0.36
N LEU A 280 -17.26 0.59 0.94
CA LEU A 280 -17.22 -0.68 1.70
C LEU A 280 -16.75 -1.87 0.85
N ARG A 281 -17.08 -1.91 -0.43
CA ARG A 281 -16.59 -2.95 -1.34
C ARG A 281 -15.08 -2.92 -1.52
N THR A 282 -14.44 -1.74 -1.43
CA THR A 282 -12.98 -1.61 -1.57
C THR A 282 -12.19 -2.27 -0.42
N VAL A 283 -12.83 -2.52 0.72
CA VAL A 283 -12.24 -3.17 1.91
C VAL A 283 -12.85 -4.54 2.23
N THR A 284 -13.77 -5.04 1.42
CA THR A 284 -14.45 -6.32 1.66
C THR A 284 -14.42 -7.22 0.44
N VAL A 285 -15.37 -7.08 -0.45
CA VAL A 285 -15.57 -7.97 -1.61
C VAL A 285 -14.42 -7.88 -2.62
N ASN A 286 -13.97 -6.65 -2.92
CA ASN A 286 -12.95 -6.46 -3.96
C ASN A 286 -11.59 -7.06 -3.55
N PRO A 287 -11.03 -6.80 -2.34
CA PRO A 287 -9.79 -7.44 -1.93
C PRO A 287 -9.92 -8.97 -1.79
N ALA A 288 -11.06 -9.49 -1.35
CA ALA A 288 -11.30 -10.93 -1.32
C ALA A 288 -11.22 -11.56 -2.73
N LEU A 289 -11.78 -10.87 -3.74
CA LEU A 289 -11.69 -11.30 -5.15
C LEU A 289 -10.23 -11.28 -5.63
N VAL A 290 -9.52 -10.17 -5.44
CA VAL A 290 -8.14 -9.99 -5.92
C VAL A 290 -7.16 -10.95 -5.24
N LEU A 291 -7.42 -11.31 -3.98
CA LEU A 291 -6.63 -12.30 -3.23
C LEU A 291 -7.04 -13.76 -3.49
N GLY A 292 -8.02 -14.00 -4.37
CA GLY A 292 -8.51 -15.35 -4.64
C GLY A 292 -9.25 -16.00 -3.46
N ARG A 293 -9.86 -15.17 -2.58
CA ARG A 293 -10.56 -15.61 -1.35
C ARG A 293 -12.07 -15.32 -1.39
N ALA A 294 -12.63 -15.04 -2.54
CA ALA A 294 -14.04 -14.62 -2.69
C ALA A 294 -15.07 -15.65 -2.20
N ASP A 295 -14.68 -16.92 -2.11
CA ASP A 295 -15.55 -18.02 -1.63
C ASP A 295 -15.57 -18.15 -0.11
N SER A 296 -14.68 -17.44 0.60
CA SER A 296 -14.54 -17.55 2.06
C SER A 296 -14.46 -16.21 2.80
N HIS A 297 -14.20 -15.09 2.10
CA HIS A 297 -13.99 -13.76 2.70
C HIS A 297 -14.82 -12.68 2.00
N GLY A 298 -14.94 -11.52 2.64
CA GLY A 298 -15.52 -10.30 2.07
C GLY A 298 -17.03 -10.19 2.17
N ARG A 299 -17.72 -11.18 2.78
CA ARG A 299 -19.18 -11.18 2.94
C ARG A 299 -19.61 -11.76 4.27
N VAL A 300 -20.75 -11.30 4.76
CA VAL A 300 -21.45 -11.92 5.90
C VAL A 300 -22.36 -13.01 5.35
N ALA A 301 -21.90 -14.26 5.35
CA ALA A 301 -22.63 -15.40 4.85
C ALA A 301 -22.23 -16.68 5.62
N ALA A 302 -23.13 -17.66 5.68
CA ALA A 302 -22.82 -18.96 6.26
C ALA A 302 -21.70 -19.66 5.47
N GLY A 303 -20.71 -20.19 6.18
CA GLY A 303 -19.54 -20.83 5.60
C GLY A 303 -18.38 -19.89 5.28
N PHE A 304 -18.54 -18.58 5.48
CA PHE A 304 -17.47 -17.59 5.36
C PHE A 304 -16.72 -17.45 6.70
N GLU A 305 -15.47 -17.00 6.61
CA GLU A 305 -14.66 -16.67 7.78
C GLU A 305 -15.32 -15.59 8.64
N ALA A 306 -15.23 -15.77 9.95
CA ALA A 306 -15.86 -14.85 10.90
C ALA A 306 -14.95 -13.64 11.17
N ASP A 307 -14.73 -12.84 10.12
CA ASP A 307 -14.05 -11.55 10.14
C ASP A 307 -15.09 -10.45 10.02
N LEU A 308 -15.54 -9.93 11.15
CA LEU A 308 -16.74 -9.08 11.22
C LEU A 308 -16.49 -7.82 12.05
N LEU A 309 -17.15 -6.73 11.67
CA LEU A 309 -17.29 -5.53 12.51
C LEU A 309 -18.72 -5.42 13.02
N LEU A 310 -18.88 -5.33 14.33
CA LEU A 310 -20.13 -4.91 14.94
C LEU A 310 -20.11 -3.39 15.10
N LEU A 311 -20.97 -2.69 14.38
CA LEU A 311 -20.99 -1.24 14.30
C LEU A 311 -22.14 -0.65 15.13
N PRO A 312 -22.01 0.59 15.67
CA PRO A 312 -23.07 1.25 16.42
C PRO A 312 -24.18 1.82 15.53
N GLY A 313 -24.01 1.82 14.22
CA GLY A 313 -24.94 2.37 13.23
C GLY A 313 -24.74 1.76 11.85
N ASP A 314 -25.51 2.25 10.88
CA ASP A 314 -25.48 1.78 9.50
C ASP A 314 -24.37 2.49 8.71
N PRO A 315 -23.32 1.79 8.28
CA PRO A 315 -22.21 2.38 7.52
C PRO A 315 -22.62 2.83 6.10
N LEU A 316 -23.78 2.41 5.59
CA LEU A 316 -24.32 2.91 4.32
C LEU A 316 -24.88 4.32 4.45
N GLN A 317 -25.24 4.74 5.67
CA GLN A 317 -25.70 6.10 5.96
C GLN A 317 -24.57 7.00 6.42
N ASP A 318 -23.63 6.46 7.21
CA ASP A 318 -22.51 7.21 7.79
C ASP A 318 -21.27 6.30 7.95
N LEU A 319 -20.25 6.50 7.11
CA LEU A 319 -19.00 5.74 7.19
C LEU A 319 -18.22 6.01 8.48
N SER A 320 -18.46 7.13 9.18
CA SER A 320 -17.73 7.46 10.41
C SER A 320 -17.94 6.45 11.53
N VAL A 321 -19.02 5.65 11.48
CA VAL A 321 -19.29 4.56 12.44
C VAL A 321 -18.20 3.49 12.42
N LEU A 322 -17.43 3.37 11.32
CA LEU A 322 -16.29 2.46 11.21
C LEU A 322 -15.13 2.81 12.13
N ARG A 323 -15.02 4.08 12.57
CA ARG A 323 -13.95 4.52 13.49
C ARG A 323 -14.11 4.00 14.90
N GLN A 324 -15.35 3.66 15.29
CA GLN A 324 -15.65 3.21 16.66
C GLN A 324 -16.55 1.96 16.66
N PRO A 325 -16.09 0.83 16.11
CA PRO A 325 -16.86 -0.39 16.16
C PRO A 325 -17.11 -0.81 17.61
N VAL A 326 -18.29 -1.36 17.88
CA VAL A 326 -18.64 -1.95 19.19
C VAL A 326 -17.74 -3.13 19.49
N ALA A 327 -17.46 -3.95 18.48
CA ALA A 327 -16.52 -5.05 18.55
C ALA A 327 -15.92 -5.36 17.17
N VAL A 328 -14.75 -5.98 17.19
CA VAL A 328 -14.10 -6.62 16.05
C VAL A 328 -14.10 -8.12 16.30
N ILE A 329 -14.51 -8.89 15.31
CA ILE A 329 -14.36 -10.34 15.31
C ILE A 329 -13.33 -10.67 14.24
N SER A 330 -12.30 -11.41 14.60
CA SER A 330 -11.26 -11.83 13.68
C SER A 330 -10.96 -13.32 13.91
N ASP A 331 -11.07 -14.12 12.87
CA ASP A 331 -10.94 -15.58 12.97
C ASP A 331 -11.86 -16.15 14.09
N GLY A 332 -13.10 -15.63 14.18
CA GLY A 332 -14.07 -15.99 15.19
C GLY A 332 -13.79 -15.50 16.62
N ARG A 333 -12.71 -14.76 16.85
CA ARG A 333 -12.33 -14.21 18.16
C ARG A 333 -12.94 -12.83 18.39
N TRP A 334 -13.54 -12.63 19.52
CA TRP A 334 -14.20 -11.38 19.91
C TRP A 334 -13.24 -10.40 20.56
N TYR A 335 -13.15 -9.18 20.01
CA TYR A 335 -12.38 -8.06 20.57
C TYR A 335 -13.33 -6.88 20.81
N ASP A 336 -13.76 -6.72 22.07
CA ASP A 336 -14.54 -5.57 22.51
C ASP A 336 -13.69 -4.29 22.59
N ARG A 337 -14.29 -3.20 23.01
CA ARG A 337 -13.64 -1.90 23.16
C ARG A 337 -12.37 -1.97 24.01
N ASP A 338 -12.45 -2.68 25.16
CA ASP A 338 -11.32 -2.77 26.09
C ASP A 338 -10.21 -3.66 25.54
N ALA A 339 -10.54 -4.75 24.88
CA ALA A 339 -9.57 -5.61 24.21
C ALA A 339 -8.82 -4.83 23.10
N ARG A 340 -9.53 -4.04 22.29
CA ARG A 340 -8.93 -3.20 21.25
C ARG A 340 -8.03 -2.11 21.83
N ALA A 341 -8.45 -1.46 22.93
CA ALA A 341 -7.61 -0.48 23.64
C ALA A 341 -6.31 -1.12 24.13
N ARG A 342 -6.36 -2.35 24.70
CA ARG A 342 -5.16 -3.09 25.10
C ARG A 342 -4.24 -3.41 23.90
N LEU A 343 -4.80 -3.74 22.72
CA LEU A 343 -3.99 -3.96 21.51
C LEU A 343 -3.20 -2.71 21.11
N LEU A 344 -3.82 -1.52 21.16
CA LEU A 344 -3.14 -0.25 20.89
C LEU A 344 -2.05 0.05 21.92
N GLN A 345 -2.36 -0.14 23.22
CA GLN A 345 -1.37 0.02 24.28
C GLN A 345 -0.16 -0.90 24.09
N HIS A 346 -0.39 -2.16 23.72
CA HIS A 346 0.69 -3.10 23.42
C HIS A 346 1.50 -2.68 22.20
N ALA A 347 0.85 -2.18 21.14
CA ALA A 347 1.54 -1.68 19.95
C ALA A 347 2.46 -0.49 20.29
N ALA A 348 1.98 0.48 21.06
CA ALA A 348 2.75 1.63 21.51
C ALA A 348 3.90 1.22 22.47
N ALA A 349 3.62 0.33 23.44
CA ALA A 349 4.62 -0.12 24.41
C ALA A 349 5.74 -0.98 23.80
N ALA A 350 5.47 -1.67 22.68
CA ALA A 350 6.44 -2.52 22.01
C ALA A 350 7.51 -1.73 21.24
N ARG A 351 7.36 -0.42 21.10
CA ARG A 351 8.31 0.45 20.37
C ARG A 351 9.70 0.43 21.02
N SER A 352 10.70 0.17 20.18
CA SER A 352 12.11 0.28 20.56
C SER A 352 12.90 0.55 19.29
N LEU A 353 13.52 1.73 19.23
CA LEU A 353 14.36 2.11 18.09
C LEU A 353 15.42 1.06 17.81
N GLN A 354 16.21 0.70 18.83
CA GLN A 354 17.28 -0.28 18.71
C GLN A 354 16.80 -1.64 18.23
N ARG A 355 15.70 -2.17 18.78
CA ARG A 355 15.14 -3.47 18.34
C ARG A 355 14.58 -3.40 16.94
N SER A 356 13.95 -2.29 16.56
CA SER A 356 13.40 -2.09 15.21
C SER A 356 14.52 -2.02 14.18
N GLU A 357 15.54 -1.23 14.45
CA GLU A 357 16.75 -1.11 13.64
C GLU A 357 17.43 -2.48 13.44
N GLN A 358 17.74 -3.17 14.52
CA GLN A 358 18.37 -4.49 14.47
C GLN A 358 17.56 -5.49 13.64
N ARG A 359 16.24 -5.52 13.81
CA ARG A 359 15.37 -6.42 13.06
C ARG A 359 15.35 -6.10 11.58
N VAL A 360 15.26 -4.83 11.21
CA VAL A 360 15.26 -4.41 9.80
C VAL A 360 16.60 -4.70 9.16
N LEU A 361 17.72 -4.34 9.78
CA LEU A 361 19.08 -4.60 9.27
C LEU A 361 19.37 -6.09 9.13
N GLN A 362 18.96 -6.89 10.11
CA GLN A 362 19.08 -8.35 10.02
C GLN A 362 18.27 -8.90 8.83
N ALA A 363 17.02 -8.50 8.68
CA ALA A 363 16.15 -8.93 7.60
C ALA A 363 16.72 -8.54 6.23
N MET A 364 17.26 -7.32 6.10
CA MET A 364 17.92 -6.87 4.88
C MET A 364 19.14 -7.72 4.54
N ALA A 365 19.99 -8.04 5.52
CA ALA A 365 21.14 -8.92 5.33
C ALA A 365 20.71 -10.32 4.88
N GLU A 366 19.66 -10.90 5.46
CA GLU A 366 19.09 -12.20 5.06
C GLU A 366 18.55 -12.20 3.63
N GLN A 367 18.05 -11.05 3.15
CA GLN A 367 17.55 -10.87 1.78
C GLN A 367 18.65 -10.54 0.76
N GLY A 368 19.85 -10.20 1.23
CA GLY A 368 20.92 -9.69 0.37
C GLY A 368 20.69 -8.25 -0.09
N THR A 369 19.94 -7.44 0.69
CA THR A 369 19.79 -6.01 0.50
C THR A 369 20.66 -5.25 1.50
N SER A 370 21.00 -3.99 1.19
CA SER A 370 21.80 -3.13 2.06
C SER A 370 21.22 -1.72 2.11
N LEU A 371 21.76 -0.91 3.03
CA LEU A 371 21.46 0.53 3.08
C LEU A 371 22.32 1.33 2.09
N GLU A 372 23.23 0.70 1.36
CA GLU A 372 24.02 1.38 0.34
C GLU A 372 23.13 2.01 -0.73
N GLY A 373 23.30 3.30 -0.97
CA GLY A 373 22.49 4.06 -1.92
C GLY A 373 21.13 4.53 -1.41
N VAL A 374 20.73 4.17 -0.19
CA VAL A 374 19.54 4.74 0.46
C VAL A 374 19.96 6.06 1.11
N PRO A 375 19.27 7.18 0.84
CA PRO A 375 19.54 8.44 1.54
C PRO A 375 19.34 8.24 3.04
N MET A 376 20.43 8.35 3.80
CA MET A 376 20.35 8.33 5.27
C MET A 376 19.97 9.72 5.79
N PRO A 377 19.20 9.80 6.88
CA PRO A 377 18.77 11.06 7.46
C PRO A 377 19.93 11.93 7.98
#